data_1848bda137ace32f9ec630be027ac79c
#
_entry.id   1848bda137ace32f9ec630be027ac79c
#
_cell.length_a   1.000
_cell.length_b   1.000
_cell.length_c   1.000
_cell.angle_alpha   90.00
_cell.angle_beta   90.00
_cell.angle_gamma   90.00
#
_symmetry.space_group_name_H-M   'P 1'
#
loop_
_entity.id
_entity.type
_entity.pdbx_description
1 polymer ?
#
loop_
_entity_poly.entity_id
_entity_poly.type
_entity_poly.pdbx_seq_one_letter_code
_entity_poly.pdbx_strand_id
1 'polypeptide(L)'
;MVLRQEPTTIHELRVENIQHGVEFAKEAVSLDTTDGTSWTILGNAYLSSFFTIAQNPATLRLCMSAYAQAEKDVVAKSNPDLFFNKATALKYQEEYKSALESFERAMLLDPTWEIPRTKRDELLKYLRDVQNLINSKGRMKPKRLYQMVQALDEKHLGPYKGGSYTSGEKSVKLQLVQLKDLTPGVNVEKLVFGKVVCWIQDSDCVPFAFCIVDQEKTCMAVTVYNLAKGRGVTVGDSVAIPEPYLTHQTFAYAGNDFDFKSIRVETPVILVLNGRKLGRDQQAGVKLCSYKKTD
;
A
#
# COMPACT_ATOMS: atom_id res chain seq x y z
N MET A 1 13.77 -22.97 2.03
CA MET A 1 14.29 -21.66 1.53
C MET A 1 14.59 -21.69 0.03
N VAL A 2 15.28 -22.71 -0.48
CA VAL A 2 15.70 -22.84 -1.89
C VAL A 2 14.54 -22.77 -2.89
N LEU A 3 13.48 -23.59 -2.71
CA LEU A 3 12.35 -23.66 -3.65
C LEU A 3 11.72 -22.31 -4.03
N ARG A 4 11.60 -21.40 -3.07
CA ARG A 4 10.98 -20.09 -3.29
C ARG A 4 11.90 -19.12 -4.06
N GLN A 5 13.21 -19.37 -4.06
CA GLN A 5 14.23 -18.55 -4.72
C GLN A 5 14.70 -19.17 -6.05
N GLU A 6 14.22 -20.36 -6.41
CA GLU A 6 14.53 -20.94 -7.69
C GLU A 6 14.10 -20.02 -8.84
N PRO A 7 15.05 -19.65 -9.73
CA PRO A 7 14.74 -18.83 -10.87
C PRO A 7 13.87 -19.64 -11.85
N THR A 8 12.61 -19.26 -11.97
CA THR A 8 11.72 -19.83 -12.97
C THR A 8 10.96 -18.71 -13.68
N THR A 9 10.88 -18.83 -15.00
CA THR A 9 10.07 -17.94 -15.85
C THR A 9 8.62 -18.39 -15.91
N ILE A 10 8.31 -19.61 -15.48
CA ILE A 10 6.96 -20.21 -15.50
C ILE A 10 6.26 -19.85 -14.22
N HIS A 11 5.19 -19.07 -14.33
CA HIS A 11 4.47 -18.57 -13.17
C HIS A 11 3.84 -19.66 -12.31
N GLU A 12 3.24 -20.67 -12.95
CA GLU A 12 2.58 -21.79 -12.29
C GLU A 12 3.58 -22.57 -11.40
N LEU A 13 4.77 -22.86 -11.93
CA LEU A 13 5.84 -23.53 -11.18
C LEU A 13 6.31 -22.67 -10.00
N ARG A 14 6.39 -21.35 -10.18
CA ARG A 14 6.77 -20.44 -9.10
C ARG A 14 5.72 -20.44 -7.98
N VAL A 15 4.43 -20.44 -8.34
CA VAL A 15 3.33 -20.53 -7.37
C VAL A 15 3.40 -21.84 -6.59
N GLU A 16 3.59 -22.96 -7.29
CA GLU A 16 3.73 -24.28 -6.68
C GLU A 16 4.93 -24.37 -5.72
N ASN A 17 6.09 -23.88 -6.13
CA ASN A 17 7.30 -23.83 -5.29
C ASN A 17 7.08 -22.97 -4.02
N ILE A 18 6.35 -21.88 -4.12
CA ILE A 18 6.05 -21.04 -2.95
C ILE A 18 5.06 -21.76 -2.02
N GLN A 19 4.02 -22.42 -2.55
CA GLN A 19 3.06 -23.18 -1.77
C GLN A 19 3.74 -24.32 -1.00
N HIS A 20 4.55 -25.14 -1.67
CA HIS A 20 5.37 -26.17 -1.03
C HIS A 20 6.32 -25.57 0.02
N GLY A 21 6.92 -24.40 -0.28
CA GLY A 21 7.76 -23.69 0.70
C GLY A 21 7.02 -23.29 1.97
N VAL A 22 5.73 -22.92 1.86
CA VAL A 22 4.87 -22.62 3.02
C VAL A 22 4.56 -23.90 3.81
N GLU A 23 4.26 -25.00 3.12
CA GLU A 23 3.94 -26.29 3.76
C GLU A 23 5.16 -26.84 4.54
N PHE A 24 6.34 -26.88 3.92
CA PHE A 24 7.56 -27.32 4.60
C PHE A 24 7.95 -26.41 5.77
N ALA A 25 7.73 -25.09 5.65
CA ALA A 25 8.00 -24.20 6.75
C ALA A 25 7.02 -24.38 7.93
N LYS A 26 5.75 -24.70 7.67
CA LYS A 26 4.77 -25.08 8.69
C LYS A 26 5.16 -26.39 9.40
N GLU A 27 5.59 -27.38 8.63
CA GLU A 27 6.07 -28.65 9.17
C GLU A 27 7.27 -28.43 10.09
N ALA A 28 8.26 -27.65 9.65
CA ALA A 28 9.43 -27.33 10.49
C ALA A 28 9.05 -26.68 11.81
N VAL A 29 8.15 -25.70 11.79
CA VAL A 29 7.62 -25.05 12.99
C VAL A 29 6.84 -26.04 13.86
N SER A 30 6.14 -27.01 13.29
CA SER A 30 5.39 -28.02 14.06
C SER A 30 6.30 -29.01 14.80
N LEU A 31 7.49 -29.26 14.27
CA LEU A 31 8.52 -30.12 14.87
C LEU A 31 9.21 -29.44 16.05
N ASP A 32 9.44 -28.13 15.97
CA ASP A 32 9.98 -27.32 17.06
C ASP A 32 9.36 -25.92 17.05
N THR A 33 8.39 -25.72 17.92
CA THR A 33 7.69 -24.42 18.04
C THR A 33 8.52 -23.34 18.75
N THR A 34 9.68 -23.70 19.29
CA THR A 34 10.61 -22.76 19.98
C THR A 34 11.70 -22.24 19.04
N ASP A 35 11.91 -22.87 17.88
CA ASP A 35 12.90 -22.45 16.88
C ASP A 35 12.47 -21.18 16.14
N GLY A 36 13.02 -20.04 16.53
CA GLY A 36 12.77 -18.75 15.88
C GLY A 36 13.22 -18.69 14.42
N THR A 37 14.20 -19.50 14.03
CA THR A 37 14.66 -19.57 12.63
C THR A 37 13.58 -20.17 11.75
N SER A 38 12.94 -21.25 12.18
CA SER A 38 11.80 -21.85 11.46
C SER A 38 10.62 -20.88 11.37
N TRP A 39 10.33 -20.11 12.41
CA TRP A 39 9.32 -19.05 12.37
C TRP A 39 9.69 -17.92 11.40
N THR A 40 10.96 -17.52 11.32
CA THR A 40 11.44 -16.54 10.34
C THR A 40 11.23 -17.04 8.91
N ILE A 41 11.57 -18.30 8.64
CA ILE A 41 11.40 -18.93 7.32
C ILE A 41 9.92 -18.99 6.95
N LEU A 42 9.05 -19.34 7.89
CA LEU A 42 7.60 -19.37 7.69
C LEU A 42 7.04 -17.96 7.39
N GLY A 43 7.45 -16.96 8.14
CA GLY A 43 7.11 -15.57 7.87
C GLY A 43 7.50 -15.11 6.47
N ASN A 44 8.74 -15.43 6.07
CA ASN A 44 9.24 -15.14 4.72
C ASN A 44 8.48 -15.93 3.63
N ALA A 45 8.03 -17.15 3.90
CA ALA A 45 7.23 -17.94 2.96
C ALA A 45 5.84 -17.32 2.78
N TYR A 46 5.19 -16.89 3.87
CA TYR A 46 3.92 -16.15 3.79
C TYR A 46 4.07 -14.81 3.08
N LEU A 47 5.15 -14.07 3.32
CA LEU A 47 5.41 -12.80 2.62
C LEU A 47 5.54 -13.02 1.11
N SER A 48 6.29 -14.05 0.69
CA SER A 48 6.44 -14.43 -0.71
C SER A 48 5.10 -14.86 -1.32
N SER A 49 4.31 -15.66 -0.58
CA SER A 49 2.96 -16.07 -1.00
C SER A 49 2.04 -14.87 -1.19
N PHE A 50 2.07 -13.92 -0.25
CA PHE A 50 1.28 -12.69 -0.33
C PHE A 50 1.59 -11.89 -1.59
N PHE A 51 2.85 -11.62 -1.87
CA PHE A 51 3.23 -10.82 -3.03
C PHE A 51 3.18 -11.55 -4.38
N THR A 52 3.19 -12.88 -4.39
CA THR A 52 3.30 -13.65 -5.65
C THR A 52 2.01 -14.37 -6.04
N ILE A 53 1.24 -14.88 -5.07
CA ILE A 53 0.07 -15.72 -5.35
C ILE A 53 -1.23 -14.92 -5.28
N ALA A 54 -1.51 -14.35 -4.12
CA ALA A 54 -2.71 -13.57 -3.90
C ALA A 54 -2.48 -12.61 -2.73
N GLN A 55 -2.81 -11.35 -2.91
CA GLN A 55 -2.67 -10.33 -1.86
C GLN A 55 -3.80 -10.44 -0.83
N ASN A 56 -3.92 -11.63 -0.23
CA ASN A 56 -4.92 -11.92 0.79
C ASN A 56 -4.47 -11.33 2.14
N PRO A 57 -5.22 -10.42 2.75
CA PRO A 57 -4.89 -9.83 4.04
C PRO A 57 -4.69 -10.87 5.16
N ALA A 58 -5.36 -12.03 5.08
CA ALA A 58 -5.15 -13.12 6.04
C ALA A 58 -3.72 -13.68 5.98
N THR A 59 -3.15 -13.83 4.76
CA THR A 59 -1.76 -14.30 4.58
C THR A 59 -0.76 -13.31 5.18
N LEU A 60 -1.01 -12.00 5.03
CA LEU A 60 -0.15 -10.98 5.62
C LEU A 60 -0.23 -10.97 7.15
N ARG A 61 -1.41 -11.21 7.74
CA ARG A 61 -1.56 -11.40 9.19
C ARG A 61 -0.79 -12.63 9.69
N LEU A 62 -0.83 -13.75 8.96
CA LEU A 62 -0.04 -14.95 9.31
C LEU A 62 1.46 -14.67 9.21
N CYS A 63 1.90 -13.93 8.21
CA CYS A 63 3.29 -13.47 8.07
C CYS A 63 3.73 -12.68 9.31
N MET A 64 2.97 -11.65 9.70
CA MET A 64 3.29 -10.82 10.86
C MET A 64 3.27 -11.61 12.18
N SER A 65 2.34 -12.57 12.32
CA SER A 65 2.29 -13.47 13.47
C SER A 65 3.52 -14.36 13.54
N ALA A 66 3.99 -14.89 12.40
CA ALA A 66 5.20 -15.70 12.34
C ALA A 66 6.45 -14.89 12.74
N TYR A 67 6.58 -13.64 12.25
CA TYR A 67 7.67 -12.76 12.66
C TYR A 67 7.61 -12.43 14.16
N ALA A 68 6.42 -12.22 14.72
CA ALA A 68 6.26 -11.97 16.15
C ALA A 68 6.65 -13.19 17.01
N GLN A 69 6.46 -14.43 16.52
CA GLN A 69 6.98 -15.63 17.19
C GLN A 69 8.50 -15.72 17.05
N ALA A 70 9.04 -15.46 15.84
CA ALA A 70 10.49 -15.45 15.61
C ALA A 70 11.25 -14.48 16.54
N GLU A 71 10.67 -13.31 16.80
CA GLU A 71 11.26 -12.31 17.69
C GLU A 71 11.36 -12.71 19.16
N LYS A 72 10.74 -13.81 19.56
CA LYS A 72 10.90 -14.36 20.93
C LYS A 72 12.22 -15.11 21.11
N ASP A 73 12.78 -15.63 20.03
CA ASP A 73 14.07 -16.32 20.03
C ASP A 73 15.23 -15.33 19.88
N VAL A 74 16.27 -15.52 20.69
CA VAL A 74 17.48 -14.68 20.73
C VAL A 74 18.27 -14.76 19.43
N VAL A 75 18.36 -15.95 18.82
CA VAL A 75 19.07 -16.19 17.56
C VAL A 75 18.35 -15.50 16.41
N ALA A 76 17.06 -15.69 16.28
CA ALA A 76 16.26 -15.07 15.25
C ALA A 76 16.25 -13.52 15.37
N LYS A 77 16.24 -12.96 16.59
CA LYS A 77 16.39 -11.52 16.84
C LYS A 77 17.71 -10.93 16.35
N SER A 78 18.71 -11.74 16.10
CA SER A 78 20.02 -11.32 15.59
C SER A 78 20.10 -11.39 14.06
N ASN A 79 19.04 -11.84 13.40
CA ASN A 79 18.97 -11.98 11.95
C ASN A 79 18.45 -10.68 11.30
N PRO A 80 19.28 -9.95 10.52
CA PRO A 80 18.84 -8.73 9.84
C PRO A 80 17.75 -8.96 8.82
N ASP A 81 17.70 -10.13 8.15
CA ASP A 81 16.68 -10.48 7.18
C ASP A 81 15.26 -10.49 7.78
N LEU A 82 15.12 -10.92 9.05
CA LEU A 82 13.85 -10.89 9.76
C LEU A 82 13.28 -9.48 9.77
N PHE A 83 14.07 -8.50 10.17
CA PHE A 83 13.63 -7.11 10.32
C PHE A 83 13.44 -6.42 8.98
N PHE A 84 14.27 -6.72 7.98
CA PHE A 84 14.11 -6.21 6.63
C PHE A 84 12.79 -6.67 5.98
N ASN A 85 12.49 -7.97 6.08
CA ASN A 85 11.27 -8.54 5.52
C ASN A 85 10.02 -8.08 6.30
N LYS A 86 10.12 -7.97 7.62
CA LYS A 86 9.07 -7.37 8.46
C LYS A 86 8.80 -5.92 8.07
N ALA A 87 9.84 -5.12 7.84
CA ALA A 87 9.71 -3.74 7.40
C ALA A 87 8.98 -3.63 6.05
N THR A 88 9.26 -4.54 5.13
CA THR A 88 8.57 -4.61 3.83
C THR A 88 7.07 -4.88 3.99
N ALA A 89 6.69 -5.81 4.88
CA ALA A 89 5.29 -6.08 5.20
C ALA A 89 4.61 -4.88 5.84
N LEU A 90 5.27 -4.24 6.81
CA LEU A 90 4.76 -3.06 7.52
C LEU A 90 4.60 -1.85 6.58
N LYS A 91 5.55 -1.63 5.65
CA LYS A 91 5.43 -0.58 4.61
C LYS A 91 4.16 -0.80 3.77
N TYR A 92 3.89 -2.03 3.35
CA TYR A 92 2.68 -2.36 2.60
C TYR A 92 1.40 -2.10 3.42
N GLN A 93 1.44 -2.35 4.73
CA GLN A 93 0.32 -2.07 5.65
C GLN A 93 0.17 -0.58 5.97
N GLU A 94 1.08 0.28 5.51
CA GLU A 94 1.17 1.70 5.86
C GLU A 94 1.48 1.96 7.35
N GLU A 95 2.02 0.96 8.04
CA GLU A 95 2.57 1.07 9.39
C GLU A 95 3.99 1.67 9.32
N TYR A 96 4.07 2.91 8.83
CA TYR A 96 5.32 3.52 8.39
C TYR A 96 6.35 3.69 9.51
N LYS A 97 5.93 4.09 10.72
CA LYS A 97 6.84 4.20 11.86
C LYS A 97 7.51 2.87 12.17
N SER A 98 6.73 1.82 12.32
CA SER A 98 7.23 0.46 12.61
C SER A 98 8.09 -0.10 11.46
N ALA A 99 7.78 0.27 10.20
CA ALA A 99 8.61 -0.10 9.05
C ALA A 99 9.99 0.58 9.12
N LEU A 100 10.05 1.88 9.40
CA LEU A 100 11.30 2.63 9.55
C LEU A 100 12.17 2.07 10.69
N GLU A 101 11.56 1.81 11.86
CA GLU A 101 12.24 1.20 13.02
C GLU A 101 12.77 -0.20 12.70
N SER A 102 12.03 -0.98 11.90
CA SER A 102 12.46 -2.33 11.47
C SER A 102 13.62 -2.26 10.47
N PHE A 103 13.61 -1.34 9.50
CA PHE A 103 14.76 -1.11 8.62
C PHE A 103 16.00 -0.67 9.43
N GLU A 104 15.83 0.24 10.40
CA GLU A 104 16.92 0.67 11.26
C GLU A 104 17.50 -0.49 12.08
N ARG A 105 16.63 -1.38 12.59
CA ARG A 105 17.08 -2.59 13.29
C ARG A 105 17.89 -3.50 12.38
N ALA A 106 17.48 -3.71 11.13
CA ALA A 106 18.25 -4.49 10.16
C ALA A 106 19.63 -3.89 9.89
N MET A 107 19.72 -2.55 9.75
CA MET A 107 20.98 -1.82 9.59
C MET A 107 21.93 -1.96 10.78
N LEU A 108 21.38 -1.95 12.00
CA LEU A 108 22.18 -2.11 13.22
C LEU A 108 22.73 -3.53 13.36
N LEU A 109 21.99 -4.54 12.89
CA LEU A 109 22.40 -5.94 12.93
C LEU A 109 23.45 -6.29 11.86
N ASP A 110 23.34 -5.68 10.68
CA ASP A 110 24.33 -5.80 9.60
C ASP A 110 24.63 -4.43 8.99
N PRO A 111 25.61 -3.69 9.52
CA PRO A 111 25.98 -2.37 9.00
C PRO A 111 26.57 -2.40 7.58
N THR A 112 27.00 -3.57 7.10
CA THR A 112 27.58 -3.75 5.74
C THR A 112 26.51 -3.94 4.68
N TRP A 113 25.28 -4.26 5.09
CA TRP A 113 24.15 -4.45 4.18
C TRP A 113 23.47 -3.11 3.86
N GLU A 114 23.82 -2.50 2.73
CA GLU A 114 23.33 -1.16 2.32
C GLU A 114 21.84 -1.10 1.97
N ILE A 115 21.21 -2.23 1.59
CA ILE A 115 19.82 -2.25 1.11
C ILE A 115 18.82 -1.73 2.16
N PRO A 116 18.86 -2.13 3.44
CA PRO A 116 17.96 -1.60 4.47
C PRO A 116 18.07 -0.08 4.63
N ARG A 117 19.30 0.46 4.56
CA ARG A 117 19.55 1.92 4.61
C ARG A 117 18.88 2.63 3.45
N THR A 118 19.10 2.16 2.24
CA THR A 118 18.49 2.72 1.04
C THR A 118 16.96 2.70 1.15
N LYS A 119 16.37 1.57 1.58
CA LYS A 119 14.92 1.44 1.72
C LYS A 119 14.33 2.34 2.79
N ARG A 120 15.02 2.50 3.92
CA ARG A 120 14.63 3.47 4.96
C ARG A 120 14.64 4.90 4.43
N ASP A 121 15.70 5.29 3.74
CA ASP A 121 15.87 6.66 3.24
C ASP A 121 14.87 6.98 2.11
N GLU A 122 14.60 6.01 1.24
CA GLU A 122 13.54 6.09 0.24
C GLU A 122 12.16 6.28 0.88
N LEU A 123 11.83 5.51 1.92
CA LEU A 123 10.58 5.63 2.65
C LEU A 123 10.46 6.99 3.36
N LEU A 124 11.53 7.47 4.00
CA LEU A 124 11.55 8.80 4.63
C LEU A 124 11.34 9.92 3.61
N LYS A 125 11.97 9.81 2.45
CA LYS A 125 11.77 10.77 1.35
C LYS A 125 10.33 10.75 0.89
N TYR A 126 9.75 9.56 0.66
CA TYR A 126 8.35 9.40 0.25
C TYR A 126 7.40 10.09 1.24
N LEU A 127 7.54 9.82 2.55
CA LEU A 127 6.68 10.39 3.59
C LEU A 127 6.76 11.91 3.65
N ARG A 128 7.97 12.48 3.55
CA ARG A 128 8.17 13.93 3.45
C ARG A 128 7.51 14.53 2.21
N ASP A 129 7.65 13.86 1.07
CA ASP A 129 7.04 14.29 -0.18
C ASP A 129 5.51 14.25 -0.09
N VAL A 130 4.92 13.19 0.50
CA VAL A 130 3.47 13.08 0.76
C VAL A 130 2.98 14.28 1.56
N GLN A 131 3.56 14.52 2.74
CA GLN A 131 3.16 15.62 3.63
C GLN A 131 3.31 16.98 2.98
N ASN A 132 4.43 17.23 2.31
CA ASN A 132 4.70 18.49 1.61
C ASN A 132 3.74 18.73 0.46
N LEU A 133 3.40 17.69 -0.32
CA LEU A 133 2.47 17.81 -1.45
C LEU A 133 1.02 18.01 -0.98
N ILE A 134 0.60 17.38 0.10
CA ILE A 134 -0.70 17.65 0.73
C ILE A 134 -0.76 19.11 1.16
N ASN A 135 0.22 19.58 1.94
CA ASN A 135 0.23 20.94 2.49
C ASN A 135 0.29 22.01 1.41
N SER A 136 1.03 21.77 0.35
CA SER A 136 1.15 22.70 -0.80
C SER A 136 0.11 22.48 -1.90
N LYS A 137 -0.84 21.56 -1.71
CA LYS A 137 -1.87 21.19 -2.71
C LYS A 137 -1.24 20.89 -4.07
N GLY A 138 -0.22 20.02 -4.06
CA GLY A 138 0.53 19.64 -5.26
C GLY A 138 1.37 20.78 -5.86
N ARG A 139 1.72 21.81 -5.08
CA ARG A 139 2.42 23.02 -5.54
C ARG A 139 1.67 23.75 -6.65
N MET A 140 0.33 23.64 -6.66
CA MET A 140 -0.50 24.30 -7.67
C MET A 140 -0.57 25.80 -7.43
N LYS A 141 -0.47 26.57 -8.53
CA LYS A 141 -0.73 28.02 -8.47
C LYS A 141 -2.21 28.28 -8.10
N PRO A 142 -2.53 29.24 -7.23
CA PRO A 142 -3.89 29.49 -6.73
C PRO A 142 -4.95 29.62 -7.83
N LYS A 143 -4.64 30.33 -8.92
CA LYS A 143 -5.54 30.51 -10.06
C LYS A 143 -5.85 29.18 -10.75
N ARG A 144 -4.84 28.32 -10.96
CA ARG A 144 -5.04 27.01 -11.59
C ARG A 144 -5.82 26.07 -10.68
N LEU A 145 -5.51 26.06 -9.37
CA LEU A 145 -6.24 25.29 -8.38
C LEU A 145 -7.72 25.67 -8.37
N TYR A 146 -8.03 26.97 -8.34
CA TYR A 146 -9.40 27.47 -8.41
C TYR A 146 -10.12 26.97 -9.67
N GLN A 147 -9.50 27.09 -10.85
CA GLN A 147 -10.08 26.61 -12.11
C GLN A 147 -10.34 25.10 -12.09
N MET A 148 -9.43 24.32 -11.51
CA MET A 148 -9.59 22.86 -11.41
C MET A 148 -10.75 22.49 -10.49
N VAL A 149 -10.89 23.15 -9.36
CA VAL A 149 -12.01 22.92 -8.42
C VAL A 149 -13.35 23.33 -9.06
N GLN A 150 -13.40 24.45 -9.77
CA GLN A 150 -14.61 24.88 -10.50
C GLN A 150 -14.99 23.93 -11.65
N ALA A 151 -14.03 23.16 -12.16
CA ALA A 151 -14.28 22.15 -13.20
C ALA A 151 -14.72 20.78 -12.64
N LEU A 152 -14.98 20.68 -11.34
CA LEU A 152 -15.65 19.50 -10.76
C LEU A 152 -17.11 19.49 -11.23
N ASP A 153 -17.52 18.42 -11.88
CA ASP A 153 -18.85 18.27 -12.46
C ASP A 153 -19.41 16.90 -12.04
N GLU A 154 -20.61 16.86 -11.50
CA GLU A 154 -21.25 15.65 -11.03
C GLU A 154 -21.39 14.55 -12.10
N LYS A 155 -21.37 14.92 -13.40
CA LYS A 155 -21.31 13.90 -14.47
C LYS A 155 -20.08 13.00 -14.35
N HIS A 156 -18.98 13.49 -13.73
CA HIS A 156 -17.76 12.73 -13.51
C HIS A 156 -17.86 11.76 -12.32
N LEU A 157 -18.96 11.73 -11.57
CA LEU A 157 -19.27 10.68 -10.60
C LEU A 157 -19.62 9.34 -11.28
N GLY A 158 -19.96 9.37 -12.58
CA GLY A 158 -20.25 8.18 -13.37
C GLY A 158 -21.37 7.33 -12.75
N PRO A 159 -21.14 6.05 -12.49
CA PRO A 159 -22.14 5.16 -11.92
C PRO A 159 -22.58 5.55 -10.50
N TYR A 160 -21.84 6.41 -9.79
CA TYR A 160 -22.16 6.87 -8.44
C TYR A 160 -23.04 8.13 -8.40
N LYS A 161 -23.32 8.73 -9.56
CA LYS A 161 -24.15 9.97 -9.67
C LYS A 161 -25.55 9.80 -9.07
N GLY A 162 -26.11 8.59 -9.08
CA GLY A 162 -27.42 8.30 -8.50
C GLY A 162 -27.43 8.20 -6.96
N GLY A 163 -26.32 8.46 -6.29
CA GLY A 163 -26.21 8.32 -4.83
C GLY A 163 -26.30 6.86 -4.35
N SER A 164 -26.04 5.91 -5.21
CA SER A 164 -25.97 4.49 -4.86
C SER A 164 -25.14 3.71 -5.88
N TYR A 165 -24.68 2.54 -5.49
CA TYR A 165 -24.09 1.55 -6.39
C TYR A 165 -24.50 0.14 -6.00
N THR A 166 -24.43 -0.79 -6.96
CA THR A 166 -24.73 -2.20 -6.73
C THR A 166 -23.45 -2.99 -6.57
N SER A 167 -23.31 -3.72 -5.47
CA SER A 167 -22.22 -4.67 -5.21
C SER A 167 -22.84 -6.07 -5.00
N GLY A 168 -22.73 -6.93 -6.01
CA GLY A 168 -23.47 -8.19 -6.04
C GLY A 168 -24.97 -7.94 -6.06
N GLU A 169 -25.69 -8.54 -5.10
CA GLU A 169 -27.15 -8.37 -4.95
C GLU A 169 -27.54 -7.17 -4.05
N LYS A 170 -26.56 -6.51 -3.44
CA LYS A 170 -26.82 -5.41 -2.49
C LYS A 170 -26.66 -4.06 -3.17
N SER A 171 -27.66 -3.20 -2.98
CA SER A 171 -27.56 -1.78 -3.32
C SER A 171 -27.06 -1.01 -2.09
N VAL A 172 -25.94 -0.29 -2.26
CA VAL A 172 -25.34 0.57 -1.23
C VAL A 172 -25.68 2.01 -1.55
N LYS A 173 -26.26 2.73 -0.59
CA LYS A 173 -26.46 4.17 -0.70
C LYS A 173 -25.14 4.89 -0.49
N LEU A 174 -24.94 5.99 -1.23
CA LEU A 174 -23.74 6.80 -1.13
C LEU A 174 -24.11 8.26 -0.92
N GLN A 175 -23.55 8.86 0.10
CA GLN A 175 -23.65 10.31 0.36
C GLN A 175 -22.32 10.97 -0.05
N LEU A 176 -22.40 11.97 -0.93
CA LEU A 176 -21.24 12.79 -1.27
C LEU A 176 -20.84 13.63 -0.06
N VAL A 177 -19.60 13.51 0.39
CA VAL A 177 -19.02 14.23 1.52
C VAL A 177 -17.71 14.90 1.14
N GLN A 178 -17.29 15.90 1.93
CA GLN A 178 -15.99 16.54 1.74
C GLN A 178 -14.87 15.68 2.36
N LEU A 179 -13.63 15.85 1.86
CA LEU A 179 -12.48 15.11 2.38
C LEU A 179 -12.24 15.34 3.88
N LYS A 180 -12.51 16.55 4.37
CA LYS A 180 -12.36 16.89 5.80
C LYS A 180 -13.31 16.12 6.71
N ASP A 181 -14.47 15.65 6.19
CA ASP A 181 -15.52 14.98 6.95
C ASP A 181 -15.29 13.46 7.07
N LEU A 182 -14.17 12.99 6.54
CA LEU A 182 -13.75 11.59 6.68
C LEU A 182 -13.17 11.33 8.07
N THR A 183 -13.48 10.14 8.59
CA THR A 183 -12.95 9.62 9.85
C THR A 183 -12.01 8.44 9.59
N PRO A 184 -10.99 8.19 10.44
CA PRO A 184 -10.11 7.04 10.29
C PRO A 184 -10.89 5.72 10.18
N GLY A 185 -10.42 4.83 9.30
CA GLY A 185 -11.08 3.58 8.95
C GLY A 185 -12.00 3.68 7.75
N VAL A 186 -12.92 2.73 7.61
CA VAL A 186 -13.89 2.68 6.50
C VAL A 186 -14.99 3.72 6.70
N ASN A 187 -15.20 4.56 5.71
CA ASN A 187 -16.27 5.55 5.70
C ASN A 187 -17.48 4.99 4.93
N VAL A 188 -18.23 4.12 5.59
CA VAL A 188 -19.39 3.40 5.01
C VAL A 188 -20.42 4.40 4.47
N GLU A 189 -21.05 4.08 3.32
CA GLU A 189 -22.07 4.90 2.65
C GLU A 189 -21.61 6.31 2.25
N LYS A 190 -20.31 6.61 2.33
CA LYS A 190 -19.77 7.90 1.88
C LYS A 190 -19.11 7.79 0.52
N LEU A 191 -19.16 8.87 -0.22
CA LEU A 191 -18.48 9.08 -1.50
C LEU A 191 -17.65 10.35 -1.41
N VAL A 192 -16.38 10.29 -1.80
CA VAL A 192 -15.57 11.48 -1.97
C VAL A 192 -15.27 11.73 -3.44
N PHE A 193 -15.11 13.01 -3.78
CA PHE A 193 -14.92 13.44 -5.15
C PHE A 193 -13.93 14.61 -5.19
N GLY A 194 -12.92 14.53 -6.07
CA GLY A 194 -11.90 15.55 -6.15
C GLY A 194 -11.15 15.55 -7.47
N LYS A 195 -10.32 16.59 -7.67
CA LYS A 195 -9.40 16.75 -8.79
C LYS A 195 -8.01 16.30 -8.40
N VAL A 196 -7.36 15.53 -9.28
CA VAL A 196 -5.95 15.16 -9.14
C VAL A 196 -5.07 16.39 -9.33
N VAL A 197 -4.25 16.73 -8.35
CA VAL A 197 -3.37 17.91 -8.38
C VAL A 197 -1.91 17.58 -8.60
N CYS A 198 -1.46 16.39 -8.18
CA CYS A 198 -0.09 15.93 -8.41
C CYS A 198 0.01 14.42 -8.23
N TRP A 199 1.11 13.85 -8.73
CA TRP A 199 1.55 12.50 -8.38
C TRP A 199 2.57 12.57 -7.24
N ILE A 200 2.65 11.48 -6.48
CA ILE A 200 3.67 11.28 -5.47
C ILE A 200 4.58 10.16 -5.98
N GLN A 201 5.85 10.45 -6.13
CA GLN A 201 6.82 9.46 -6.62
C GLN A 201 7.23 8.53 -5.48
N ASP A 202 7.11 7.22 -5.71
CA ASP A 202 7.74 6.18 -4.90
C ASP A 202 8.73 5.40 -5.78
N SER A 203 9.92 5.10 -5.25
CA SER A 203 10.95 4.30 -5.92
C SER A 203 10.47 2.88 -6.23
N ASP A 204 9.60 2.33 -5.40
CA ASP A 204 9.08 0.96 -5.55
C ASP A 204 7.90 0.86 -6.52
N CYS A 205 7.35 1.99 -7.00
CA CYS A 205 6.17 2.05 -7.87
C CYS A 205 4.88 1.43 -7.30
N VAL A 206 4.90 1.01 -6.03
CA VAL A 206 3.74 0.47 -5.30
C VAL A 206 3.77 1.01 -3.87
N PRO A 207 2.70 1.68 -3.39
CA PRO A 207 1.47 2.00 -4.14
C PRO A 207 1.66 3.09 -5.22
N PHE A 208 0.73 3.14 -6.18
CA PHE A 208 0.60 4.33 -7.02
C PHE A 208 -0.07 5.43 -6.21
N ALA A 209 0.61 6.55 -6.02
CA ALA A 209 0.16 7.59 -5.11
C ALA A 209 -0.01 8.95 -5.81
N PHE A 210 -1.06 9.67 -5.45
CA PHE A 210 -1.37 11.01 -5.96
C PHE A 210 -2.16 11.82 -4.93
N CYS A 211 -2.26 13.14 -5.12
CA CYS A 211 -3.11 13.98 -4.28
C CYS A 211 -4.36 14.43 -5.06
N ILE A 212 -5.49 14.46 -4.34
CA ILE A 212 -6.74 15.04 -4.80
C ILE A 212 -7.12 16.26 -3.98
N VAL A 213 -7.87 17.17 -4.59
CA VAL A 213 -8.46 18.34 -3.92
C VAL A 213 -9.96 18.36 -4.19
N ASP A 214 -10.76 18.51 -3.16
CA ASP A 214 -12.22 18.63 -3.22
C ASP A 214 -12.70 20.07 -3.47
N GLN A 215 -14.02 20.28 -3.44
CA GLN A 215 -14.64 21.61 -3.64
C GLN A 215 -14.25 22.62 -2.56
N GLU A 216 -14.00 22.18 -1.34
CA GLU A 216 -13.56 23.04 -0.23
C GLU A 216 -12.05 23.29 -0.22
N LYS A 217 -11.34 22.80 -1.24
CA LYS A 217 -9.88 22.88 -1.38
C LYS A 217 -9.12 22.13 -0.28
N THR A 218 -9.74 21.14 0.36
CA THR A 218 -9.03 20.18 1.20
C THR A 218 -8.19 19.27 0.29
N CYS A 219 -6.93 19.08 0.63
CA CYS A 219 -6.01 18.22 -0.13
C CYS A 219 -5.73 16.96 0.67
N MET A 220 -5.76 15.80 0.00
CA MET A 220 -5.47 14.52 0.62
C MET A 220 -4.74 13.61 -0.35
N ALA A 221 -3.82 12.80 0.15
CA ALA A 221 -3.18 11.76 -0.65
C ALA A 221 -4.13 10.57 -0.85
N VAL A 222 -3.98 9.92 -1.99
CA VAL A 222 -4.64 8.65 -2.33
C VAL A 222 -3.56 7.66 -2.70
N THR A 223 -3.52 6.51 -2.03
CA THR A 223 -2.62 5.40 -2.28
C THR A 223 -3.41 4.26 -2.91
N VAL A 224 -3.07 3.90 -4.15
CA VAL A 224 -3.77 2.86 -4.91
C VAL A 224 -2.87 1.65 -5.06
N TYR A 225 -3.28 0.55 -4.46
CA TYR A 225 -2.63 -0.75 -4.60
C TYR A 225 -3.22 -1.52 -5.79
N ASN A 226 -2.48 -2.51 -6.28
CA ASN A 226 -2.95 -3.39 -7.37
C ASN A 226 -3.33 -2.68 -8.68
N LEU A 227 -2.76 -1.53 -8.95
CA LEU A 227 -2.92 -0.85 -10.23
C LEU A 227 -1.92 -1.41 -11.27
N ALA A 228 -2.39 -1.71 -12.49
CA ALA A 228 -1.56 -2.24 -13.55
C ALA A 228 -0.47 -1.24 -13.97
N LYS A 229 0.71 -1.74 -14.32
CA LYS A 229 1.84 -0.91 -14.77
C LYS A 229 1.43 -0.07 -15.99
N GLY A 230 1.81 1.21 -15.98
CA GLY A 230 1.48 2.16 -17.05
C GLY A 230 0.03 2.66 -17.02
N ARG A 231 -0.75 2.24 -16.01
CA ARG A 231 -2.07 2.79 -15.70
C ARG A 231 -1.95 3.78 -14.55
N GLY A 232 -2.89 4.69 -14.45
CA GLY A 232 -2.88 5.70 -13.40
C GLY A 232 -3.87 6.82 -13.69
N VAL A 233 -3.71 7.91 -12.99
CA VAL A 233 -4.48 9.14 -13.15
C VAL A 233 -3.59 10.26 -13.68
N THR A 234 -4.19 11.23 -14.36
CA THR A 234 -3.49 12.42 -14.88
C THR A 234 -3.85 13.64 -14.02
N VAL A 235 -2.91 14.57 -13.90
CA VAL A 235 -3.21 15.85 -13.23
C VAL A 235 -4.34 16.58 -13.96
N GLY A 236 -5.43 16.87 -13.23
CA GLY A 236 -6.67 17.44 -13.79
C GLY A 236 -7.81 16.44 -13.89
N ASP A 237 -7.55 15.14 -13.80
CA ASP A 237 -8.63 14.14 -13.76
C ASP A 237 -9.52 14.34 -12.54
N SER A 238 -10.81 14.03 -12.72
CA SER A 238 -11.78 13.91 -11.62
C SER A 238 -11.77 12.47 -11.11
N VAL A 239 -11.66 12.31 -9.80
CA VAL A 239 -11.65 10.99 -9.15
C VAL A 239 -12.79 10.93 -8.15
N ALA A 240 -13.62 9.86 -8.24
CA ALA A 240 -14.62 9.53 -7.23
C ALA A 240 -14.26 8.20 -6.56
N ILE A 241 -14.32 8.17 -5.22
CA ILE A 241 -13.95 7.03 -4.39
C ILE A 241 -15.10 6.73 -3.44
N PRO A 242 -15.81 5.60 -3.62
CA PRO A 242 -16.86 5.16 -2.70
C PRO A 242 -16.25 4.52 -1.47
N GLU A 243 -16.91 4.68 -0.32
CA GLU A 243 -16.55 4.09 0.97
C GLU A 243 -15.05 4.17 1.27
N PRO A 244 -14.44 5.38 1.22
CA PRO A 244 -12.99 5.53 1.33
C PRO A 244 -12.47 5.04 2.68
N TYR A 245 -11.37 4.28 2.66
CA TYR A 245 -10.63 3.92 3.85
C TYR A 245 -9.60 5.00 4.16
N LEU A 246 -9.81 5.73 5.25
CA LEU A 246 -8.91 6.80 5.68
C LEU A 246 -7.87 6.28 6.66
N THR A 247 -6.60 6.54 6.37
CA THR A 247 -5.49 6.39 7.30
C THR A 247 -5.03 7.74 7.82
N HIS A 248 -4.62 7.81 9.07
CA HIS A 248 -4.05 9.02 9.68
C HIS A 248 -2.69 8.68 10.27
N GLN A 249 -1.65 9.23 9.68
CA GLN A 249 -0.28 9.07 10.10
C GLN A 249 0.10 10.19 11.04
N THR A 250 0.40 9.88 12.31
CA THR A 250 0.83 10.84 13.32
C THR A 250 1.98 10.23 14.10
N PHE A 251 3.22 10.59 13.78
CA PHE A 251 4.42 10.10 14.45
C PHE A 251 5.64 10.98 14.19
N ALA A 252 6.60 10.91 15.12
CA ALA A 252 7.92 11.50 14.96
C ALA A 252 8.97 10.42 14.64
N TYR A 253 9.89 10.71 13.72
CA TYR A 253 11.03 9.85 13.40
C TYR A 253 12.19 10.65 12.81
N ALA A 254 13.41 10.45 13.31
CA ALA A 254 14.65 11.06 12.82
C ALA A 254 14.55 12.59 12.61
N GLY A 255 13.96 13.31 13.57
CA GLY A 255 13.80 14.76 13.51
C GLY A 255 12.71 15.26 12.53
N ASN A 256 11.88 14.37 12.01
CA ASN A 256 10.71 14.72 11.21
C ASN A 256 9.44 14.41 12.00
N ASP A 257 8.48 15.35 11.98
CA ASP A 257 7.14 15.16 12.52
C ASP A 257 6.18 14.94 11.35
N PHE A 258 5.58 13.76 11.32
CA PHE A 258 4.60 13.40 10.31
C PHE A 258 3.19 13.50 10.88
N ASP A 259 2.35 14.29 10.20
CA ASP A 259 0.91 14.41 10.50
C ASP A 259 0.17 14.64 9.18
N PHE A 260 -0.34 13.56 8.60
CA PHE A 260 -1.12 13.63 7.36
C PHE A 260 -2.14 12.52 7.26
N LYS A 261 -3.19 12.79 6.46
CA LYS A 261 -4.25 11.82 6.15
C LYS A 261 -4.12 11.35 4.71
N SER A 262 -4.39 10.07 4.48
CA SER A 262 -4.44 9.48 3.14
C SER A 262 -5.60 8.51 2.99
N ILE A 263 -6.10 8.37 1.76
CA ILE A 263 -7.13 7.40 1.40
C ILE A 263 -6.43 6.20 0.79
N ARG A 264 -6.62 5.03 1.41
CA ARG A 264 -6.10 3.75 0.90
C ARG A 264 -7.13 3.08 -0.01
N VAL A 265 -6.70 2.70 -1.20
CA VAL A 265 -7.52 1.97 -2.19
C VAL A 265 -6.81 0.67 -2.53
N GLU A 266 -7.35 -0.45 -2.08
CA GLU A 266 -6.77 -1.78 -2.36
C GLU A 266 -7.25 -2.36 -3.70
N THR A 267 -8.44 -1.96 -4.15
CA THR A 267 -9.09 -2.48 -5.35
C THR A 267 -9.34 -1.35 -6.35
N PRO A 268 -8.46 -1.15 -7.35
CA PRO A 268 -8.56 -0.01 -8.27
C PRO A 268 -9.88 0.09 -9.03
N VAL A 269 -10.55 -1.05 -9.28
CA VAL A 269 -11.81 -1.10 -10.06
C VAL A 269 -12.98 -0.39 -9.38
N ILE A 270 -12.87 0.02 -8.12
CA ILE A 270 -13.89 0.86 -7.48
C ILE A 270 -13.76 2.35 -7.86
N LEU A 271 -12.58 2.76 -8.35
CA LEU A 271 -12.34 4.15 -8.72
C LEU A 271 -13.12 4.53 -9.97
N VAL A 272 -13.65 5.73 -9.96
CA VAL A 272 -14.23 6.37 -11.15
C VAL A 272 -13.35 7.53 -11.57
N LEU A 273 -12.85 7.50 -12.79
CA LEU A 273 -12.04 8.55 -13.41
C LEU A 273 -12.84 9.24 -14.50
N ASN A 274 -13.04 10.55 -14.38
CA ASN A 274 -13.76 11.36 -15.38
C ASN A 274 -15.12 10.75 -15.77
N GLY A 275 -15.84 10.17 -14.82
CA GLY A 275 -17.15 9.54 -15.02
C GLY A 275 -17.12 8.08 -15.48
N ARG A 276 -15.95 7.48 -15.64
CA ARG A 276 -15.81 6.08 -16.08
C ARG A 276 -15.15 5.25 -14.99
N LYS A 277 -15.74 4.13 -14.62
CA LYS A 277 -15.18 3.16 -13.69
C LYS A 277 -13.95 2.50 -14.31
N LEU A 278 -12.91 2.27 -13.49
CA LEU A 278 -11.75 1.53 -13.97
C LEU A 278 -12.12 0.08 -14.30
N GLY A 279 -11.64 -0.41 -15.42
CA GLY A 279 -11.86 -1.78 -15.86
C GLY A 279 -10.94 -2.77 -15.11
N ARG A 280 -11.29 -4.06 -15.19
CA ARG A 280 -10.46 -5.14 -14.64
C ARG A 280 -9.09 -5.25 -15.32
N ASP A 281 -8.96 -4.81 -16.56
CA ASP A 281 -7.70 -4.72 -17.32
C ASP A 281 -6.72 -3.69 -16.72
N GLN A 282 -7.20 -2.80 -15.87
CA GLN A 282 -6.38 -1.82 -15.16
C GLN A 282 -5.94 -2.30 -13.78
N GLN A 283 -6.41 -3.45 -13.34
CA GLN A 283 -5.93 -4.09 -12.12
C GLN A 283 -4.65 -4.87 -12.41
N ALA A 284 -3.64 -4.71 -11.54
CA ALA A 284 -2.41 -5.47 -11.65
C ALA A 284 -2.70 -6.97 -11.49
N GLY A 285 -2.12 -7.77 -12.39
CA GLY A 285 -1.89 -9.18 -12.07
C GLY A 285 -0.91 -9.27 -10.89
N VAL A 286 -1.01 -10.33 -10.11
CA VAL A 286 -0.18 -10.54 -8.89
C VAL A 286 1.34 -10.44 -9.18
N LYS A 287 1.77 -10.68 -10.41
CA LYS A 287 3.16 -10.57 -10.88
C LYS A 287 3.78 -9.16 -10.76
N LEU A 288 2.98 -8.10 -10.70
CA LEU A 288 3.47 -6.71 -10.77
C LEU A 288 3.73 -6.09 -9.40
N CYS A 289 3.30 -6.76 -8.31
CA CYS A 289 3.39 -6.22 -6.97
C CYS A 289 4.68 -6.54 -6.24
N SER A 290 5.55 -7.40 -6.78
CA SER A 290 6.57 -8.03 -5.96
C SER A 290 8.04 -7.80 -6.30
N TYR A 291 8.42 -7.31 -7.48
CA TYR A 291 9.86 -7.08 -7.75
C TYR A 291 10.11 -6.09 -8.90
N LYS A 292 10.95 -5.07 -8.67
CA LYS A 292 11.86 -4.60 -9.71
C LYS A 292 12.84 -5.75 -9.99
N LYS A 293 12.84 -6.29 -11.21
CA LYS A 293 14.04 -6.94 -11.73
C LYS A 293 15.17 -5.92 -11.60
N THR A 294 16.14 -6.18 -10.77
CA THR A 294 17.48 -5.62 -10.94
C THR A 294 18.03 -6.29 -12.19
N ASP A 295 18.08 -5.55 -13.29
CA ASP A 295 18.92 -5.89 -14.43
C ASP A 295 20.38 -5.77 -14.02
#